data_0336003303b15a7d29d644ef870da94c
#
_entry.id   0336003303b15a7d29d644ef870da94c
#
_cell.length_a   1.000
_cell.length_b   1.000
_cell.length_c   1.000
_cell.angle_alpha   90.00
_cell.angle_beta   90.00
_cell.angle_gamma   90.00
#
_symmetry.space_group_name_H-M   'P 1'
#
loop_
_entity.id
_entity.type
_entity.pdbx_description
1 polymer ?
#
loop_
_entity_poly.entity_id
_entity_poly.type
_entity_poly.pdbx_seq_one_letter_code
_entity_poly.pdbx_strand_id
1 'polypeptide(L)'
;MGLFEQDYPRDLRGYAGNPPHARWPNQARIAVQFVLNYEEGAENHVLHGDAGSEQFLSDIIGAASYPDKHMSMDSLYEYGSRAGFWRIHNEFQKRGLPLTVFGVAMALARYPEIVEAIKAADYDVVSHGWRWIHYQNMDISQEREHLHKAVHVLTDLFGKPPTGWYTGRDSPNTRQLVVEHGGFDYDSDYYGDDLPFWTEVACSDGTRKPHLIVPYTLDANDMRFATAQGFNTAEQFYTYLKDSFDVLYEEGESAPKMMSIGMHCRLLGRPGRFRALQRFLDYVQQHERVWVCTRQQIADHWRDVHPFQQ
;
A
#
# COMPACT_ATOMS: atom_id res chain seq x y z
N MET A 1 1.12 23.73 -35.02
CA MET A 1 0.98 23.09 -33.67
C MET A 1 2.07 22.05 -33.56
N GLY A 2 3.03 22.28 -32.68
CA GLY A 2 4.12 21.33 -32.44
C GLY A 2 3.61 20.08 -31.70
N LEU A 3 4.31 18.97 -31.85
CA LEU A 3 4.01 17.71 -31.11
C LEU A 3 3.94 17.89 -29.58
N PHE A 4 4.43 19.01 -29.05
CA PHE A 4 4.49 19.33 -27.63
C PHE A 4 3.28 20.16 -27.12
N GLU A 5 2.37 20.56 -28.01
CA GLU A 5 1.15 21.32 -27.67
C GLU A 5 -0.12 20.45 -27.66
N GLN A 6 0.02 19.12 -27.82
CA GLN A 6 -1.10 18.21 -27.71
C GLN A 6 -1.45 18.02 -26.22
N ASP A 7 -2.74 18.05 -25.93
CA ASP A 7 -3.28 17.70 -24.62
C ASP A 7 -3.02 16.20 -24.35
N TYR A 8 -1.89 15.93 -23.68
CA TYR A 8 -1.47 14.58 -23.33
C TYR A 8 -1.97 14.24 -21.94
N PRO A 9 -2.83 13.21 -21.78
CA PRO A 9 -3.57 12.97 -20.53
C PRO A 9 -2.72 12.41 -19.37
N ARG A 10 -1.42 12.13 -19.61
CA ARG A 10 -0.50 11.64 -18.57
C ARG A 10 0.43 12.77 -18.13
N ASP A 11 0.55 12.96 -16.81
CA ASP A 11 1.59 13.84 -16.27
C ASP A 11 2.94 13.10 -16.23
N LEU A 12 3.85 13.45 -17.12
CA LEU A 12 5.22 12.95 -17.16
C LEU A 12 6.22 13.97 -16.59
N ARG A 13 5.75 15.12 -16.13
CA ARG A 13 6.59 16.20 -15.63
C ARG A 13 6.77 16.17 -14.12
N GLY A 14 5.72 15.80 -13.39
CA GLY A 14 5.71 15.86 -11.94
C GLY A 14 6.25 17.20 -11.43
N TYR A 15 7.19 17.17 -10.54
CA TYR A 15 7.86 18.38 -10.03
C TYR A 15 8.95 18.96 -10.97
N ALA A 16 9.15 18.41 -12.15
CA ALA A 16 10.09 18.89 -13.18
C ALA A 16 11.52 19.13 -12.62
N GLY A 17 12.01 18.26 -11.76
CA GLY A 17 13.32 18.36 -11.11
C GLY A 17 13.42 19.37 -9.98
N ASN A 18 12.31 20.04 -9.62
CA ASN A 18 12.24 21.02 -8.53
C ASN A 18 11.22 20.59 -7.47
N PRO A 19 11.40 19.46 -6.78
CA PRO A 19 10.48 19.02 -5.76
C PRO A 19 10.41 20.02 -4.61
N PRO A 20 9.24 20.24 -4.01
CA PRO A 20 9.12 21.07 -2.82
C PRO A 20 9.88 20.42 -1.66
N HIS A 21 10.45 21.24 -0.79
CA HIS A 21 11.03 20.72 0.44
C HIS A 21 9.93 20.18 1.34
N ALA A 22 9.95 18.88 1.64
CA ALA A 22 8.86 18.21 2.36
C ALA A 22 8.66 18.73 3.81
N ARG A 23 9.65 19.33 4.43
CA ARG A 23 9.62 19.87 5.79
C ARG A 23 9.13 18.86 6.83
N TRP A 24 9.56 17.60 6.71
CA TRP A 24 9.18 16.53 7.63
C TRP A 24 9.39 16.92 9.10
N PRO A 25 8.58 16.42 10.02
CA PRO A 25 8.75 16.66 11.46
C PRO A 25 10.19 16.40 11.94
N ASN A 26 10.62 17.18 12.94
CA ASN A 26 11.98 17.08 13.53
C ASN A 26 13.12 17.25 12.51
N GLN A 27 12.87 17.96 11.40
CA GLN A 27 13.84 18.15 10.32
C GLN A 27 14.35 16.81 9.76
N ALA A 28 13.46 15.81 9.68
CA ALA A 28 13.83 14.51 9.16
C ALA A 28 14.24 14.61 7.68
N ARG A 29 15.30 13.86 7.32
CA ARG A 29 15.83 13.75 5.95
C ARG A 29 15.01 12.80 5.11
N ILE A 30 14.34 11.84 5.76
CA ILE A 30 13.51 10.85 5.12
C ILE A 30 12.31 10.52 6.00
N ALA A 31 11.14 10.35 5.39
CA ALA A 31 9.96 9.75 6.03
C ALA A 31 9.84 8.30 5.59
N VAL A 32 9.87 7.36 6.54
CA VAL A 32 9.83 5.92 6.27
C VAL A 32 8.50 5.35 6.72
N GLN A 33 7.78 4.68 5.81
CA GLN A 33 6.51 4.04 6.10
C GLN A 33 6.60 2.54 5.85
N PHE A 34 6.22 1.77 6.85
CA PHE A 34 6.05 0.33 6.72
C PHE A 34 4.58 0.03 6.46
N VAL A 35 4.29 -0.70 5.39
CA VAL A 35 2.94 -1.00 4.93
C VAL A 35 2.74 -2.51 4.86
N LEU A 36 1.82 -3.02 5.67
CA LEU A 36 1.45 -4.42 5.68
C LEU A 36 0.16 -4.63 4.89
N ASN A 37 0.26 -5.31 3.76
CA ASN A 37 -0.90 -5.74 2.99
C ASN A 37 -1.50 -6.98 3.65
N TYR A 38 -2.76 -6.88 4.09
CA TYR A 38 -3.52 -7.99 4.65
C TYR A 38 -4.63 -8.39 3.67
N GLU A 39 -4.41 -9.49 2.96
CA GLU A 39 -5.20 -9.89 1.79
C GLU A 39 -5.76 -11.32 1.91
N GLU A 40 -5.27 -12.08 2.84
CA GLU A 40 -5.49 -13.52 3.00
C GLU A 40 -6.96 -13.86 3.23
N GLY A 41 -7.54 -14.62 2.30
CA GLY A 41 -8.96 -15.00 2.29
C GLY A 41 -9.86 -14.08 1.46
N ALA A 42 -9.27 -13.11 0.72
CA ALA A 42 -10.00 -12.22 -0.20
C ALA A 42 -9.50 -12.31 -1.66
N GLU A 43 -8.52 -13.16 -1.92
CA GLU A 43 -7.99 -13.51 -3.25
C GLU A 43 -9.03 -14.19 -4.14
N ASN A 44 -8.70 -14.39 -5.43
CA ASN A 44 -9.55 -15.18 -6.33
C ASN A 44 -9.69 -16.62 -5.80
N HIS A 45 -10.92 -17.04 -5.61
CA HIS A 45 -11.24 -18.37 -5.10
C HIS A 45 -12.62 -18.82 -5.52
N VAL A 46 -12.76 -20.08 -5.92
CA VAL A 46 -14.06 -20.65 -6.35
C VAL A 46 -15.15 -20.59 -5.28
N LEU A 47 -14.80 -20.56 -3.99
CA LEU A 47 -15.74 -20.33 -2.90
C LEU A 47 -16.36 -18.93 -2.89
N HIS A 48 -15.77 -17.98 -3.60
CA HIS A 48 -16.28 -16.62 -3.76
C HIS A 48 -17.09 -16.44 -5.07
N GLY A 49 -17.25 -17.52 -5.85
CA GLY A 49 -17.89 -17.48 -7.16
C GLY A 49 -16.94 -17.09 -8.30
N ASP A 50 -15.64 -17.01 -8.06
CA ASP A 50 -14.66 -16.73 -9.10
C ASP A 50 -14.51 -17.93 -10.04
N ALA A 51 -14.15 -17.65 -11.30
CA ALA A 51 -13.97 -18.68 -12.33
C ALA A 51 -12.78 -19.62 -12.03
N GLY A 52 -11.86 -19.21 -11.16
CA GLY A 52 -10.71 -20.03 -10.82
C GLY A 52 -9.95 -19.54 -9.60
N SER A 53 -8.96 -20.35 -9.20
CA SER A 53 -8.07 -20.07 -8.08
C SER A 53 -7.08 -18.95 -8.37
N GLU A 54 -6.54 -18.33 -7.32
CA GLU A 54 -5.50 -17.28 -7.43
C GLU A 54 -4.21 -17.84 -8.06
N GLN A 55 -3.51 -16.98 -8.80
CA GLN A 55 -2.28 -17.31 -9.51
C GLN A 55 -1.09 -16.47 -9.05
N PHE A 56 -1.35 -15.38 -8.32
CA PHE A 56 -0.38 -14.32 -8.12
C PHE A 56 0.10 -14.23 -6.67
N LEU A 57 1.31 -13.72 -6.51
CA LEU A 57 1.90 -13.27 -5.26
C LEU A 57 1.99 -14.35 -4.17
N SER A 58 2.53 -15.50 -4.55
CA SER A 58 2.84 -16.63 -3.68
C SER A 58 4.18 -17.27 -4.02
N ASP A 59 4.60 -18.26 -3.23
CA ASP A 59 5.82 -19.04 -3.49
C ASP A 59 5.72 -19.94 -4.76
N ILE A 60 4.53 -20.07 -5.36
CA ILE A 60 4.33 -20.76 -6.63
C ILE A 60 4.37 -19.74 -7.76
N ILE A 61 5.57 -19.37 -8.19
CA ILE A 61 5.76 -18.43 -9.29
C ILE A 61 5.24 -19.05 -10.60
N GLY A 62 4.33 -18.30 -11.29
CA GLY A 62 3.71 -18.80 -12.51
C GLY A 62 2.64 -19.88 -12.27
N ALA A 63 1.99 -19.85 -11.11
CA ALA A 63 0.89 -20.76 -10.79
C ALA A 63 -0.21 -20.74 -11.85
N ALA A 64 -0.77 -21.92 -12.17
CA ALA A 64 -1.95 -22.02 -13.00
C ALA A 64 -3.22 -21.71 -12.16
N SER A 65 -4.24 -21.13 -12.81
CA SER A 65 -5.59 -21.07 -12.25
C SER A 65 -6.35 -22.35 -12.56
N TYR A 66 -7.08 -22.86 -11.59
CA TYR A 66 -7.93 -24.03 -11.75
C TYR A 66 -9.39 -23.63 -11.49
N PRO A 67 -10.37 -24.19 -12.22
CA PRO A 67 -11.78 -24.00 -11.94
C PRO A 67 -12.24 -24.81 -10.71
N ASP A 68 -11.38 -24.97 -9.75
CA ASP A 68 -11.53 -25.67 -8.48
C ASP A 68 -10.55 -25.09 -7.45
N LYS A 69 -10.55 -25.60 -6.23
CA LYS A 69 -9.60 -25.23 -5.18
C LYS A 69 -8.17 -25.56 -5.59
N HIS A 70 -7.26 -24.64 -5.32
CA HIS A 70 -5.83 -24.90 -5.42
C HIS A 70 -5.23 -25.08 -4.02
N MET A 71 -5.28 -26.31 -3.49
CA MET A 71 -4.94 -26.63 -2.10
C MET A 71 -3.59 -26.08 -1.62
N SER A 72 -2.58 -26.09 -2.50
CA SER A 72 -1.26 -25.51 -2.17
C SER A 72 -1.34 -23.97 -2.08
N MET A 73 -2.06 -23.33 -3.00
CA MET A 73 -2.26 -21.87 -2.97
C MET A 73 -3.02 -21.45 -1.72
N ASP A 74 -4.13 -22.14 -1.41
CA ASP A 74 -4.93 -21.91 -0.21
C ASP A 74 -4.03 -21.93 1.04
N SER A 75 -3.20 -22.98 1.18
CA SER A 75 -2.32 -23.14 2.33
C SER A 75 -1.21 -22.06 2.41
N LEU A 76 -0.74 -21.53 1.27
CA LEU A 76 0.22 -20.42 1.24
C LEU A 76 -0.40 -19.13 1.73
N TYR A 77 -1.65 -18.84 1.34
CA TYR A 77 -2.40 -17.69 1.85
C TYR A 77 -2.74 -17.88 3.33
N GLU A 78 -3.24 -19.05 3.74
CA GLU A 78 -3.52 -19.36 5.14
C GLU A 78 -2.31 -19.14 6.05
N TYR A 79 -1.10 -19.45 5.57
CA TYR A 79 0.13 -19.19 6.33
C TYR A 79 0.27 -17.69 6.70
N GLY A 80 -0.13 -16.79 5.81
CA GLY A 80 -0.10 -15.35 6.06
C GLY A 80 -0.90 -14.98 7.30
N SER A 81 -2.14 -15.43 7.40
CA SER A 81 -3.00 -15.18 8.55
C SER A 81 -2.56 -15.96 9.80
N ARG A 82 -2.19 -17.24 9.63
CA ARG A 82 -1.92 -18.14 10.76
C ARG A 82 -0.59 -17.88 11.47
N ALA A 83 0.41 -17.42 10.73
CA ALA A 83 1.77 -17.26 11.25
C ALA A 83 2.45 -15.96 10.83
N GLY A 84 2.29 -15.55 9.56
CA GLY A 84 3.02 -14.41 8.99
C GLY A 84 2.65 -13.09 9.62
N PHE A 85 1.35 -12.79 9.73
CA PHE A 85 0.86 -11.58 10.40
C PHE A 85 1.43 -11.46 11.82
N TRP A 86 1.29 -12.50 12.63
CA TRP A 86 1.71 -12.47 14.03
C TRP A 86 3.20 -12.24 14.21
N ARG A 87 4.02 -12.79 13.30
CA ARG A 87 5.48 -12.59 13.32
C ARG A 87 5.84 -11.13 13.04
N ILE A 88 5.20 -10.51 12.05
CA ILE A 88 5.42 -9.10 11.71
C ILE A 88 4.86 -8.20 12.82
N HIS A 89 3.61 -8.42 13.22
CA HIS A 89 2.95 -7.67 14.30
C HIS A 89 3.80 -7.64 15.58
N ASN A 90 4.26 -8.80 16.04
CA ASN A 90 5.06 -8.89 17.26
C ASN A 90 6.39 -8.12 17.16
N GLU A 91 7.01 -8.07 15.98
CA GLU A 91 8.24 -7.31 15.78
C GLU A 91 8.00 -5.78 15.88
N PHE A 92 6.93 -5.29 15.26
CA PHE A 92 6.55 -3.88 15.35
C PHE A 92 6.17 -3.50 16.79
N GLN A 93 5.37 -4.32 17.47
CA GLN A 93 5.03 -4.11 18.88
C GLN A 93 6.26 -4.08 19.78
N LYS A 94 7.17 -5.03 19.63
CA LYS A 94 8.42 -5.10 20.38
C LYS A 94 9.27 -3.83 20.23
N ARG A 95 9.21 -3.19 19.06
CA ARG A 95 10.01 -1.99 18.75
C ARG A 95 9.26 -0.68 19.03
N GLY A 96 7.98 -0.72 19.30
CA GLY A 96 7.13 0.47 19.45
C GLY A 96 7.08 1.30 18.17
N LEU A 97 7.11 0.66 17.00
CA LEU A 97 7.09 1.35 15.71
C LEU A 97 5.67 1.39 15.14
N PRO A 98 5.31 2.50 14.45
CA PRO A 98 4.04 2.61 13.75
C PRO A 98 4.01 1.69 12.52
N LEU A 99 2.80 1.25 12.16
CA LEU A 99 2.54 0.41 11.00
C LEU A 99 1.26 0.87 10.31
N THR A 100 1.29 0.96 8.98
CA THR A 100 0.06 1.08 8.18
C THR A 100 -0.35 -0.30 7.69
N VAL A 101 -1.63 -0.63 7.82
CA VAL A 101 -2.23 -1.87 7.31
C VAL A 101 -3.11 -1.52 6.11
N PHE A 102 -2.72 -1.97 4.92
CA PHE A 102 -3.59 -2.02 3.77
C PHE A 102 -4.49 -3.25 3.93
N GLY A 103 -5.69 -3.03 4.44
CA GLY A 103 -6.61 -4.10 4.82
C GLY A 103 -7.68 -4.33 3.76
N VAL A 104 -7.68 -5.52 3.14
CA VAL A 104 -8.79 -5.96 2.31
C VAL A 104 -9.98 -6.28 3.23
N ALA A 105 -11.10 -5.60 3.03
CA ALA A 105 -12.22 -5.65 3.97
C ALA A 105 -12.78 -7.07 4.18
N MET A 106 -12.88 -7.87 3.11
CA MET A 106 -13.31 -9.27 3.20
C MET A 106 -12.31 -10.12 4.00
N ALA A 107 -11.02 -9.88 3.85
CA ALA A 107 -9.98 -10.62 4.57
C ALA A 107 -10.04 -10.32 6.08
N LEU A 108 -10.10 -9.05 6.45
CA LEU A 108 -10.20 -8.63 7.85
C LEU A 108 -11.48 -9.11 8.53
N ALA A 109 -12.62 -9.08 7.82
CA ALA A 109 -13.90 -9.57 8.35
C ALA A 109 -13.91 -11.06 8.71
N ARG A 110 -12.95 -11.85 8.20
CA ARG A 110 -12.85 -13.29 8.44
C ARG A 110 -12.01 -13.65 9.67
N TYR A 111 -11.23 -12.68 10.20
CA TYR A 111 -10.30 -12.97 11.29
C TYR A 111 -10.37 -11.90 12.40
N PRO A 112 -11.36 -12.00 13.30
CA PRO A 112 -11.58 -11.02 14.36
C PRO A 112 -10.37 -10.78 15.26
N GLU A 113 -9.57 -11.81 15.56
CA GLU A 113 -8.40 -11.69 16.44
C GLU A 113 -7.31 -10.81 15.82
N ILE A 114 -7.17 -10.81 14.50
CA ILE A 114 -6.26 -9.91 13.80
C ILE A 114 -6.79 -8.47 13.85
N VAL A 115 -8.10 -8.27 13.68
CA VAL A 115 -8.73 -6.94 13.82
C VAL A 115 -8.51 -6.38 15.22
N GLU A 116 -8.70 -7.19 16.27
CA GLU A 116 -8.44 -6.76 17.65
C GLU A 116 -6.96 -6.46 17.89
N ALA A 117 -6.03 -7.23 17.32
CA ALA A 117 -4.61 -6.95 17.40
C ALA A 117 -4.22 -5.63 16.73
N ILE A 118 -4.80 -5.33 15.55
CA ILE A 118 -4.61 -4.07 14.82
C ILE A 118 -5.13 -2.88 15.64
N LYS A 119 -6.34 -3.01 16.24
CA LYS A 119 -6.92 -1.99 17.12
C LYS A 119 -6.06 -1.75 18.36
N ALA A 120 -5.68 -2.81 19.04
CA ALA A 120 -4.88 -2.73 20.25
C ALA A 120 -3.50 -2.09 20.02
N ALA A 121 -2.97 -2.25 18.83
CA ALA A 121 -1.70 -1.66 18.39
C ALA A 121 -1.83 -0.24 17.84
N ASP A 122 -3.04 0.29 17.73
CA ASP A 122 -3.34 1.60 17.12
C ASP A 122 -2.69 1.76 15.73
N TYR A 123 -2.75 0.70 14.90
CA TYR A 123 -2.22 0.77 13.54
C TYR A 123 -3.12 1.62 12.63
N ASP A 124 -2.51 2.33 11.70
CA ASP A 124 -3.21 3.06 10.65
C ASP A 124 -3.84 2.07 9.64
N VAL A 125 -5.17 2.10 9.50
CA VAL A 125 -5.90 1.20 8.61
C VAL A 125 -6.36 1.94 7.36
N VAL A 126 -5.83 1.53 6.23
CA VAL A 126 -6.17 2.03 4.90
C VAL A 126 -7.03 0.98 4.19
N SER A 127 -8.08 1.40 3.50
CA SER A 127 -8.87 0.47 2.70
C SER A 127 -8.06 -0.11 1.56
N HIS A 128 -7.98 -1.43 1.48
CA HIS A 128 -7.43 -2.16 0.32
C HIS A 128 -8.57 -2.77 -0.53
N GLY A 129 -9.70 -2.07 -0.61
CA GLY A 129 -10.88 -2.50 -1.31
C GLY A 129 -11.66 -3.61 -0.61
N TRP A 130 -12.72 -4.10 -1.30
CA TRP A 130 -13.56 -5.20 -0.81
C TRP A 130 -12.88 -6.56 -0.95
N ARG A 131 -12.28 -6.80 -2.13
CA ARG A 131 -11.61 -8.05 -2.50
C ARG A 131 -10.27 -7.76 -3.15
N TRP A 132 -9.35 -8.70 -3.06
CA TRP A 132 -8.06 -8.63 -3.73
C TRP A 132 -8.11 -9.31 -5.11
N ILE A 133 -8.83 -8.69 -6.03
CA ILE A 133 -9.04 -9.12 -7.42
C ILE A 133 -8.75 -7.99 -8.39
N HIS A 134 -8.62 -8.29 -9.69
CA HIS A 134 -8.42 -7.26 -10.71
C HIS A 134 -9.73 -6.51 -10.98
N TYR A 135 -9.67 -5.18 -10.89
CA TYR A 135 -10.78 -4.28 -11.21
C TYR A 135 -10.72 -3.74 -12.64
N GLN A 136 -9.60 -3.93 -13.36
CA GLN A 136 -9.33 -3.33 -14.68
C GLN A 136 -10.48 -3.43 -15.70
N ASN A 137 -11.22 -4.53 -15.70
CA ASN A 137 -12.31 -4.78 -16.61
C ASN A 137 -13.68 -4.93 -15.91
N MET A 138 -13.76 -4.53 -14.64
CA MET A 138 -15.00 -4.60 -13.87
C MET A 138 -15.95 -3.50 -14.32
N ASP A 139 -17.26 -3.79 -14.32
CA ASP A 139 -18.26 -2.76 -14.55
C ASP A 139 -18.20 -1.71 -13.43
N ILE A 140 -18.30 -0.43 -13.81
CA ILE A 140 -18.17 0.69 -12.87
C ILE A 140 -19.20 0.65 -11.75
N SER A 141 -20.41 0.13 -11.99
CA SER A 141 -21.45 0.01 -10.97
C SER A 141 -21.07 -1.07 -9.95
N GLN A 142 -20.49 -2.17 -10.39
CA GLN A 142 -20.01 -3.25 -9.52
C GLN A 142 -18.78 -2.79 -8.72
N GLU A 143 -17.86 -2.06 -9.34
CA GLU A 143 -16.70 -1.50 -8.63
C GLU A 143 -17.13 -0.51 -7.55
N ARG A 144 -18.11 0.36 -7.85
CA ARG A 144 -18.73 1.27 -6.89
C ARG A 144 -19.37 0.53 -5.72
N GLU A 145 -20.08 -0.57 -5.98
CA GLU A 145 -20.66 -1.41 -4.94
C GLU A 145 -19.58 -2.01 -4.03
N HIS A 146 -18.49 -2.51 -4.62
CA HIS A 146 -17.33 -3.04 -3.88
C HIS A 146 -16.69 -1.97 -3.00
N LEU A 147 -16.54 -0.73 -3.51
CA LEU A 147 -16.01 0.38 -2.74
C LEU A 147 -16.90 0.67 -1.51
N HIS A 148 -18.21 0.85 -1.72
CA HIS A 148 -19.16 1.10 -0.62
C HIS A 148 -19.14 -0.02 0.41
N LYS A 149 -19.07 -1.27 -0.04
CA LYS A 149 -19.03 -2.44 0.84
C LYS A 149 -17.74 -2.48 1.65
N ALA A 150 -16.59 -2.14 1.04
CA ALA A 150 -15.32 -2.06 1.74
C ALA A 150 -15.38 -1.01 2.86
N VAL A 151 -15.86 0.20 2.56
CA VAL A 151 -15.98 1.27 3.55
C VAL A 151 -16.91 0.87 4.69
N HIS A 152 -18.09 0.30 4.36
CA HIS A 152 -19.06 -0.13 5.36
C HIS A 152 -18.45 -1.17 6.31
N VAL A 153 -17.87 -2.24 5.77
CA VAL A 153 -17.29 -3.32 6.57
C VAL A 153 -16.11 -2.83 7.43
N LEU A 154 -15.21 -2.04 6.86
CA LEU A 154 -14.09 -1.48 7.64
C LEU A 154 -14.58 -0.54 8.74
N THR A 155 -15.64 0.24 8.47
CA THR A 155 -16.26 1.09 9.50
C THR A 155 -16.83 0.27 10.65
N ASP A 156 -17.51 -0.82 10.35
CA ASP A 156 -18.07 -1.72 11.37
C ASP A 156 -16.96 -2.39 12.19
N LEU A 157 -15.87 -2.82 11.54
CA LEU A 157 -14.75 -3.47 12.22
C LEU A 157 -13.96 -2.53 13.12
N PHE A 158 -13.71 -1.29 12.68
CA PHE A 158 -12.79 -0.36 13.36
C PHE A 158 -13.50 0.81 14.06
N GLY A 159 -14.82 0.94 13.92
CA GLY A 159 -15.61 2.01 14.55
C GLY A 159 -15.47 3.38 13.89
N LYS A 160 -14.71 3.49 12.80
CA LYS A 160 -14.52 4.71 12.00
C LYS A 160 -14.25 4.34 10.54
N PRO A 161 -14.67 5.17 9.57
CA PRO A 161 -14.37 4.93 8.16
C PRO A 161 -12.87 5.06 7.89
N PRO A 162 -12.33 4.32 6.91
CA PRO A 162 -10.96 4.50 6.45
C PRO A 162 -10.82 5.87 5.76
N THR A 163 -9.71 6.55 5.98
CA THR A 163 -9.40 7.86 5.40
C THR A 163 -8.39 7.79 4.25
N GLY A 164 -7.74 6.64 4.06
CA GLY A 164 -6.88 6.34 2.93
C GLY A 164 -7.42 5.19 2.07
N TRP A 165 -7.07 5.21 0.79
CA TRP A 165 -7.45 4.18 -0.18
C TRP A 165 -6.25 3.63 -0.94
N TYR A 166 -6.25 2.34 -1.20
CA TYR A 166 -5.35 1.63 -2.09
C TYR A 166 -6.06 0.41 -2.69
N THR A 167 -5.98 0.18 -3.98
CA THR A 167 -6.53 -1.02 -4.64
C THR A 167 -5.42 -1.98 -5.06
N GLY A 168 -4.32 -1.46 -5.62
CA GLY A 168 -3.21 -2.24 -6.14
C GLY A 168 -3.49 -3.02 -7.41
N ARG A 169 -4.76 -3.30 -7.69
CA ARG A 169 -5.30 -3.93 -8.91
C ARG A 169 -6.43 -3.09 -9.49
N ASP A 170 -6.22 -1.78 -9.51
CA ASP A 170 -7.17 -0.74 -9.83
C ASP A 170 -7.65 -0.76 -11.29
N SER A 171 -8.68 0.02 -11.56
CA SER A 171 -9.24 0.29 -12.88
C SER A 171 -9.08 1.76 -13.27
N PRO A 172 -9.32 2.13 -14.52
CA PRO A 172 -9.41 3.55 -14.91
C PRO A 172 -10.47 4.35 -14.14
N ASN A 173 -11.43 3.68 -13.49
CA ASN A 173 -12.53 4.32 -12.76
C ASN A 173 -12.23 4.48 -11.26
N THR A 174 -11.31 3.71 -10.71
CA THR A 174 -11.11 3.58 -9.26
C THR A 174 -10.95 4.94 -8.58
N ARG A 175 -10.01 5.78 -9.04
CA ARG A 175 -9.75 7.09 -8.43
C ARG A 175 -10.96 8.01 -8.51
N GLN A 176 -11.66 8.03 -9.62
CA GLN A 176 -12.92 8.79 -9.76
C GLN A 176 -13.94 8.33 -8.72
N LEU A 177 -14.14 7.02 -8.55
CA LEU A 177 -15.08 6.45 -7.59
C LEU A 177 -14.70 6.78 -6.15
N VAL A 178 -13.41 6.73 -5.81
CA VAL A 178 -12.89 7.12 -4.49
C VAL A 178 -13.21 8.61 -4.18
N VAL A 179 -12.95 9.49 -5.14
CA VAL A 179 -13.19 10.93 -5.00
C VAL A 179 -14.67 11.26 -4.96
N GLU A 180 -15.50 10.58 -5.75
CA GLU A 180 -16.97 10.75 -5.74
C GLU A 180 -17.60 10.25 -4.45
N HIS A 181 -17.10 9.14 -3.89
CA HIS A 181 -17.55 8.64 -2.59
C HIS A 181 -17.32 9.69 -1.49
N GLY A 182 -16.17 10.35 -1.52
CA GLY A 182 -15.74 11.30 -0.50
C GLY A 182 -15.29 10.62 0.80
N GLY A 183 -14.80 11.43 1.74
CA GLY A 183 -14.31 10.95 3.04
C GLY A 183 -12.90 10.36 3.02
N PHE A 184 -12.28 10.27 1.85
CA PHE A 184 -10.88 9.87 1.73
C PHE A 184 -9.98 11.11 1.65
N ASP A 185 -8.94 11.13 2.46
CA ASP A 185 -7.92 12.17 2.48
C ASP A 185 -6.92 12.00 1.35
N TYR A 186 -6.68 10.74 0.92
CA TYR A 186 -5.73 10.39 -0.14
C TYR A 186 -6.01 9.02 -0.74
N ASP A 187 -5.43 8.76 -1.92
CA ASP A 187 -5.20 7.40 -2.42
C ASP A 187 -3.72 7.12 -2.66
N SER A 188 -3.39 5.83 -2.78
CA SER A 188 -2.03 5.34 -2.96
C SER A 188 -1.83 4.53 -4.24
N ASP A 189 -2.82 4.50 -5.14
CA ASP A 189 -2.73 3.80 -6.43
C ASP A 189 -1.89 4.59 -7.44
N TYR A 190 -0.62 4.84 -7.08
CA TYR A 190 0.36 5.52 -7.90
C TYR A 190 1.78 5.17 -7.46
N TYR A 191 2.68 4.97 -8.43
CA TYR A 191 4.06 4.50 -8.18
C TYR A 191 5.13 5.39 -8.85
N GLY A 192 4.77 6.60 -9.20
CA GLY A 192 5.58 7.44 -10.09
C GLY A 192 6.19 8.67 -9.45
N ASP A 193 6.27 8.75 -8.11
CA ASP A 193 6.94 9.86 -7.42
C ASP A 193 7.44 9.44 -6.03
N ASP A 194 8.43 10.16 -5.51
CA ASP A 194 9.00 9.98 -4.16
C ASP A 194 8.39 10.92 -3.12
N LEU A 195 7.40 11.73 -3.52
CA LEU A 195 6.67 12.68 -2.68
C LEU A 195 5.16 12.63 -2.98
N PRO A 196 4.31 12.97 -1.99
CA PRO A 196 2.91 13.22 -2.26
C PRO A 196 2.71 14.40 -3.21
N PHE A 197 1.61 14.39 -3.95
CA PHE A 197 1.25 15.49 -4.83
C PHE A 197 -0.26 15.59 -4.98
N TRP A 198 -0.72 16.79 -5.33
CA TRP A 198 -2.13 17.04 -5.63
C TRP A 198 -2.44 16.81 -7.10
N THR A 199 -3.61 16.25 -7.35
CA THR A 199 -4.19 16.13 -8.70
C THR A 199 -5.64 16.58 -8.68
N GLU A 200 -6.18 16.94 -9.82
CA GLU A 200 -7.61 17.20 -9.98
C GLU A 200 -8.27 16.01 -10.68
N VAL A 201 -9.30 15.48 -10.05
CA VAL A 201 -10.05 14.31 -10.55
C VAL A 201 -11.39 14.78 -11.13
N ALA A 202 -11.65 14.42 -12.40
CA ALA A 202 -12.94 14.66 -13.03
C ALA A 202 -13.98 13.69 -12.47
N CYS A 203 -15.12 14.24 -12.03
CA CYS A 203 -16.25 13.49 -11.51
C CYS A 203 -17.37 13.35 -12.56
N SER A 204 -18.25 12.36 -12.38
CA SER A 204 -19.36 12.07 -13.30
C SER A 204 -20.39 13.19 -13.40
N ASP A 205 -20.46 14.07 -12.37
CA ASP A 205 -21.31 15.28 -12.34
C ASP A 205 -20.73 16.47 -13.12
N GLY A 206 -19.57 16.28 -13.77
CA GLY A 206 -18.86 17.31 -14.53
C GLY A 206 -17.98 18.23 -13.69
N THR A 207 -17.94 18.06 -12.37
CA THR A 207 -17.03 18.80 -11.49
C THR A 207 -15.62 18.23 -11.53
N ARG A 208 -14.63 19.03 -11.11
CA ARG A 208 -13.27 18.58 -10.80
C ARG A 208 -12.99 18.81 -9.33
N LYS A 209 -12.43 17.81 -8.67
CA LYS A 209 -12.12 17.88 -7.24
C LYS A 209 -10.63 17.67 -7.00
N PRO A 210 -10.00 18.48 -6.14
CA PRO A 210 -8.63 18.21 -5.73
C PRO A 210 -8.56 16.92 -4.91
N HIS A 211 -7.53 16.13 -5.16
CA HIS A 211 -7.28 14.89 -4.45
C HIS A 211 -5.79 14.71 -4.22
N LEU A 212 -5.42 14.25 -3.03
CA LEU A 212 -4.04 13.99 -2.68
C LEU A 212 -3.64 12.57 -3.08
N ILE A 213 -2.52 12.45 -3.77
CA ILE A 213 -1.86 11.17 -4.03
C ILE A 213 -0.70 11.03 -3.06
N VAL A 214 -0.67 9.93 -2.32
CA VAL A 214 0.49 9.51 -1.53
C VAL A 214 1.07 8.28 -2.21
N PRO A 215 2.10 8.40 -3.06
CA PRO A 215 2.62 7.29 -3.86
C PRO A 215 3.02 6.09 -3.01
N TYR A 216 2.89 4.89 -3.59
CA TYR A 216 3.30 3.62 -3.00
C TYR A 216 4.48 3.03 -3.78
N THR A 217 4.89 1.80 -3.47
CA THR A 217 6.06 1.15 -4.04
C THR A 217 5.79 -0.26 -4.53
N LEU A 218 6.44 -0.65 -5.63
CA LEU A 218 6.52 -2.03 -6.13
C LEU A 218 7.95 -2.56 -6.15
N ASP A 219 8.95 -1.72 -5.95
CA ASP A 219 10.37 -2.09 -5.94
C ASP A 219 10.87 -2.39 -4.51
N ALA A 220 10.64 -1.48 -3.55
CA ALA A 220 10.90 -1.71 -2.13
C ALA A 220 9.76 -2.54 -1.48
N ASN A 221 9.42 -3.66 -2.09
CA ASN A 221 8.24 -4.46 -1.79
C ASN A 221 8.59 -5.96 -1.83
N ASP A 222 8.19 -6.70 -0.81
CA ASP A 222 8.44 -8.13 -0.70
C ASP A 222 7.72 -8.97 -1.76
N MET A 223 6.77 -8.37 -2.51
CA MET A 223 6.17 -9.01 -3.67
C MET A 223 7.22 -9.54 -4.67
N ARG A 224 8.40 -8.89 -4.69
CA ARG A 224 9.51 -9.28 -5.55
C ARG A 224 10.09 -10.67 -5.21
N PHE A 225 9.80 -11.23 -4.05
CA PHE A 225 10.09 -12.64 -3.76
C PHE A 225 9.21 -13.61 -4.57
N ALA A 226 8.04 -13.14 -5.01
CA ALA A 226 7.05 -13.93 -5.73
C ALA A 226 7.01 -13.61 -7.24
N THR A 227 8.03 -12.95 -7.78
CA THR A 227 8.13 -12.58 -9.19
C THR A 227 9.36 -13.24 -9.82
N ALA A 228 9.29 -13.54 -11.13
CA ALA A 228 10.47 -13.93 -11.88
C ALA A 228 11.54 -12.83 -11.80
N GLN A 229 12.80 -13.20 -11.62
CA GLN A 229 13.95 -12.28 -11.46
C GLN A 229 13.81 -11.31 -10.26
N GLY A 230 13.06 -11.72 -9.26
CA GLY A 230 12.92 -10.97 -8.01
C GLY A 230 13.98 -11.35 -6.97
N PHE A 231 13.67 -11.13 -5.70
CA PHE A 231 14.55 -11.47 -4.59
C PHE A 231 14.49 -12.97 -4.28
N ASN A 232 15.64 -13.60 -4.02
CA ASN A 232 15.73 -15.00 -3.63
C ASN A 232 16.14 -15.20 -2.17
N THR A 233 16.79 -14.19 -1.57
CA THR A 233 17.31 -14.27 -0.20
C THR A 233 16.97 -13.02 0.60
N ALA A 234 16.93 -13.15 1.93
CA ALA A 234 16.79 -12.01 2.83
C ALA A 234 17.88 -10.94 2.60
N GLU A 235 19.11 -11.39 2.27
CA GLU A 235 20.23 -10.49 1.98
C GLU A 235 19.94 -9.55 0.80
N GLN A 236 19.41 -10.10 -0.30
CA GLN A 236 19.08 -9.30 -1.48
C GLN A 236 18.03 -8.23 -1.17
N PHE A 237 16.99 -8.59 -0.43
CA PHE A 237 15.94 -7.63 -0.06
C PHE A 237 16.47 -6.59 0.93
N TYR A 238 17.21 -7.01 1.95
CA TYR A 238 17.84 -6.09 2.90
C TYR A 238 18.78 -5.10 2.20
N THR A 239 19.65 -5.57 1.32
CA THR A 239 20.59 -4.71 0.58
C THR A 239 19.84 -3.71 -0.29
N TYR A 240 18.81 -4.15 -0.99
CA TYR A 240 17.98 -3.26 -1.80
C TYR A 240 17.32 -2.16 -0.96
N LEU A 241 16.70 -2.52 0.16
CA LEU A 241 16.08 -1.56 1.07
C LEU A 241 17.10 -0.58 1.66
N LYS A 242 18.27 -1.11 2.06
CA LYS A 242 19.35 -0.30 2.61
C LYS A 242 19.87 0.72 1.59
N ASP A 243 20.18 0.28 0.38
CA ASP A 243 20.71 1.15 -0.66
C ASP A 243 19.67 2.22 -1.08
N SER A 244 18.39 1.84 -1.17
CA SER A 244 17.30 2.79 -1.41
C SER A 244 17.19 3.83 -0.29
N PHE A 245 17.28 3.40 0.95
CA PHE A 245 17.27 4.29 2.11
C PHE A 245 18.47 5.24 2.07
N ASP A 246 19.68 4.75 1.80
CA ASP A 246 20.91 5.54 1.79
C ASP A 246 20.83 6.67 0.75
N VAL A 247 20.39 6.35 -0.47
CA VAL A 247 20.22 7.35 -1.53
C VAL A 247 19.23 8.44 -1.12
N LEU A 248 18.03 8.04 -0.66
CA LEU A 248 17.00 9.00 -0.26
C LEU A 248 17.39 9.79 1.00
N TYR A 249 18.14 9.19 1.92
CA TYR A 249 18.65 9.86 3.11
C TYR A 249 19.76 10.88 2.77
N GLU A 250 20.64 10.57 1.82
CA GLU A 250 21.66 11.49 1.31
C GLU A 250 21.01 12.67 0.58
N GLU A 251 20.08 12.42 -0.34
CA GLU A 251 19.30 13.46 -1.03
C GLU A 251 18.53 14.34 -0.04
N GLY A 252 18.07 13.75 1.05
CA GLY A 252 17.31 14.40 2.11
C GLY A 252 18.06 15.48 2.88
N GLU A 253 19.36 15.68 2.68
CA GLU A 253 20.07 16.84 3.21
C GLU A 253 19.48 18.16 2.68
N SER A 254 19.08 18.17 1.41
CA SER A 254 18.51 19.35 0.74
C SER A 254 17.09 19.16 0.23
N ALA A 255 16.68 17.94 -0.08
CA ALA A 255 15.40 17.60 -0.69
C ALA A 255 14.78 16.33 -0.07
N PRO A 256 14.29 16.40 1.19
CA PRO A 256 13.75 15.25 1.88
C PRO A 256 12.63 14.55 1.10
N LYS A 257 12.69 13.23 1.07
CA LYS A 257 11.74 12.35 0.37
C LYS A 257 11.02 11.41 1.36
N MET A 258 10.14 10.58 0.83
CA MET A 258 9.55 9.47 1.57
C MET A 258 9.95 8.13 0.96
N MET A 259 9.97 7.10 1.79
CA MET A 259 10.21 5.71 1.41
C MET A 259 9.12 4.83 1.99
N SER A 260 8.43 4.08 1.15
CA SER A 260 7.47 3.04 1.59
C SER A 260 8.12 1.67 1.47
N ILE A 261 7.86 0.79 2.44
CA ILE A 261 8.26 -0.61 2.40
C ILE A 261 6.98 -1.45 2.35
N GLY A 262 6.77 -2.14 1.22
CA GLY A 262 5.63 -3.02 1.03
C GLY A 262 5.89 -4.41 1.59
N MET A 263 4.97 -4.90 2.42
CA MET A 263 5.07 -6.19 3.09
C MET A 263 3.77 -6.97 2.93
N HIS A 264 3.87 -8.29 2.76
CA HIS A 264 2.74 -9.23 2.71
C HIS A 264 2.91 -10.31 3.77
N CYS A 265 1.84 -10.63 4.50
CA CYS A 265 1.92 -11.59 5.60
C CYS A 265 2.47 -12.95 5.17
N ARG A 266 2.02 -13.47 4.01
CA ARG A 266 2.45 -14.75 3.45
C ARG A 266 3.86 -14.76 2.86
N LEU A 267 4.43 -13.59 2.51
CA LEU A 267 5.75 -13.47 1.92
C LEU A 267 6.81 -13.12 2.96
N LEU A 268 6.83 -11.90 3.46
CA LEU A 268 7.84 -11.44 4.42
C LEU A 268 7.67 -12.11 5.80
N GLY A 269 6.47 -12.59 6.10
CA GLY A 269 6.21 -13.39 7.30
C GLY A 269 6.93 -14.74 7.34
N ARG A 270 7.50 -15.23 6.22
CA ARG A 270 8.34 -16.45 6.21
C ARG A 270 9.64 -16.22 6.97
N PRO A 271 10.08 -17.16 7.86
CA PRO A 271 11.21 -16.92 8.76
C PRO A 271 12.50 -16.46 8.07
N GLY A 272 12.84 -17.09 6.94
CA GLY A 272 14.02 -16.73 6.18
C GLY A 272 13.99 -15.31 5.63
N ARG A 273 12.85 -14.86 5.10
CA ARG A 273 12.64 -13.52 4.54
C ARG A 273 12.49 -12.47 5.63
N PHE A 274 11.83 -12.83 6.73
CA PHE A 274 11.62 -11.96 7.88
C PHE A 274 12.92 -11.39 8.46
N ARG A 275 14.02 -12.09 8.32
CA ARG A 275 15.34 -11.60 8.77
C ARG A 275 15.74 -10.30 8.05
N ALA A 276 15.33 -10.11 6.81
CA ALA A 276 15.57 -8.85 6.10
C ALA A 276 14.89 -7.67 6.79
N LEU A 277 13.63 -7.85 7.18
CA LEU A 277 12.87 -6.83 7.91
C LEU A 277 13.54 -6.46 9.23
N GLN A 278 13.91 -7.47 10.03
CA GLN A 278 14.58 -7.22 11.31
C GLN A 278 15.86 -6.39 11.15
N ARG A 279 16.71 -6.78 10.19
CA ARG A 279 17.95 -6.06 9.89
C ARG A 279 17.70 -4.64 9.38
N PHE A 280 16.68 -4.46 8.56
CA PHE A 280 16.35 -3.15 8.04
C PHE A 280 15.77 -2.23 9.13
N LEU A 281 14.94 -2.75 10.02
CA LEU A 281 14.45 -2.01 11.18
C LEU A 281 15.63 -1.61 12.10
N ASP A 282 16.57 -2.50 12.36
CA ASP A 282 17.79 -2.18 13.12
C ASP A 282 18.59 -1.06 12.43
N TYR A 283 18.70 -1.12 11.10
CA TYR A 283 19.43 -0.13 10.32
C TYR A 283 18.77 1.25 10.38
N VAL A 284 17.48 1.33 10.14
CA VAL A 284 16.70 2.58 10.20
C VAL A 284 16.81 3.24 11.58
N GLN A 285 16.69 2.44 12.66
CA GLN A 285 16.74 2.93 14.05
C GLN A 285 18.13 3.44 14.48
N GLN A 286 19.19 3.16 13.73
CA GLN A 286 20.56 3.69 13.98
C GLN A 286 20.78 5.09 13.39
N HIS A 287 19.85 5.57 12.55
CA HIS A 287 20.00 6.86 11.89
C HIS A 287 19.21 7.95 12.61
N GLU A 288 19.85 9.11 12.78
CA GLU A 288 19.19 10.31 13.24
C GLU A 288 18.37 10.95 12.11
N ARG A 289 17.46 11.85 12.44
CA ARG A 289 16.67 12.61 11.44
C ARG A 289 15.90 11.70 10.47
N VAL A 290 15.39 10.57 10.95
CA VAL A 290 14.46 9.68 10.26
C VAL A 290 13.10 9.79 10.95
N TRP A 291 12.06 9.98 10.16
CA TRP A 291 10.69 9.99 10.64
C TRP A 291 10.01 8.69 10.21
N VAL A 292 9.92 7.71 11.13
CA VAL A 292 9.11 6.52 10.91
C VAL A 292 7.66 6.88 11.23
N CYS A 293 6.77 6.74 10.27
CA CYS A 293 5.41 7.25 10.37
C CYS A 293 4.40 6.38 9.62
N THR A 294 3.12 6.66 9.83
CA THR A 294 2.03 6.07 9.06
C THR A 294 1.78 6.85 7.77
N ARG A 295 1.02 6.25 6.85
CA ARG A 295 0.64 6.94 5.60
C ARG A 295 -0.35 8.07 5.88
N GLN A 296 -1.26 7.91 6.85
CA GLN A 296 -2.13 8.99 7.27
C GLN A 296 -1.34 10.20 7.78
N GLN A 297 -0.29 9.96 8.57
CA GLN A 297 0.57 11.05 9.05
C GLN A 297 1.28 11.79 7.91
N ILE A 298 1.68 11.08 6.84
CA ILE A 298 2.21 11.72 5.62
C ILE A 298 1.13 12.60 4.97
N ALA A 299 -0.08 12.08 4.80
CA ALA A 299 -1.18 12.82 4.17
C ALA A 299 -1.54 14.08 4.98
N ASP A 300 -1.67 13.96 6.30
CA ASP A 300 -1.98 15.07 7.19
C ASP A 300 -0.90 16.15 7.11
N HIS A 301 0.38 15.74 7.23
CA HIS A 301 1.51 16.66 7.14
C HIS A 301 1.54 17.38 5.79
N TRP A 302 1.33 16.63 4.68
CA TRP A 302 1.38 17.23 3.34
C TRP A 302 0.26 18.21 3.10
N ARG A 303 -0.94 17.91 3.58
CA ARG A 303 -2.12 18.82 3.51
C ARG A 303 -1.86 20.12 4.27
N ASP A 304 -1.21 20.05 5.42
CA ASP A 304 -0.89 21.22 6.24
C ASP A 304 0.22 22.08 5.62
N VAL A 305 1.29 21.43 5.14
CA VAL A 305 2.51 22.13 4.70
C VAL A 305 2.44 22.54 3.22
N HIS A 306 1.76 21.74 2.42
CA HIS A 306 1.57 21.92 0.97
C HIS A 306 0.09 21.81 0.59
N PRO A 307 -0.79 22.70 1.08
CA PRO A 307 -2.21 22.67 0.74
C PRO A 307 -2.43 22.84 -0.76
N PHE A 308 -3.52 22.29 -1.26
CA PHE A 308 -3.91 22.48 -2.66
C PHE A 308 -4.04 23.97 -2.98
N GLN A 309 -3.35 24.39 -4.04
CA GLN A 309 -3.44 25.77 -4.55
C GLN A 309 -4.42 25.78 -5.73
N GLN A 310 -5.46 26.59 -5.62
CA GLN A 310 -6.45 26.82 -6.69
C GLN A 310 -5.85 27.62 -7.84
#